data_753fe81195caed20d2a41e06446c6df8
#
_entry.id   753fe81195caed20d2a41e06446c6df8
#
_cell.length_a   1.000
_cell.length_b   1.000
_cell.length_c   1.000
_cell.angle_alpha   90.00
_cell.angle_beta   90.00
_cell.angle_gamma   90.00
#
_symmetry.space_group_name_H-M   'P 1'
#
loop_
_entity.id
_entity.type
_entity.pdbx_description
1 polymer ?
#
loop_
_entity_poly.entity_id
_entity_poly.type
_entity_poly.pdbx_seq_one_letter_code
_entity_poly.pdbx_strand_id
1 'polypeptide(L)'
;FITEPAYEGIEKRLATVMDEIAMLGVNAISLSSKKHLLHHASREDLSLLINIMNPKYYFPVKGEYRNQYANAEVAESLGIPKENIILKQNGDVTLFIKGNLVPTNEHIETDEILIDGKSNGDIGDLVLKDREMLGENGIVIISCTLDRETKKILAGPEVLTRGFIYVKDNLDLVDEIKKMSLEIIEKNISEGSKRVEYSTIKTEVRDVLGKYFYKTMETKPMIITVIQEV
;
A
#
# COMPACT_ATOMS: atom_id res chain seq x y z
N PHE A 1 3.57 -19.15 28.40
CA PHE A 1 3.50 -17.72 28.61
C PHE A 1 3.78 -17.00 27.28
N ILE A 2 2.86 -16.11 26.88
CA ILE A 2 3.04 -15.19 25.75
C ILE A 2 3.39 -13.84 26.35
N THR A 3 4.65 -13.43 26.22
CA THR A 3 5.19 -12.22 26.84
C THR A 3 5.00 -10.97 25.97
N GLU A 4 4.70 -11.16 24.68
CA GLU A 4 4.38 -10.05 23.77
C GLU A 4 2.87 -9.84 23.73
N PRO A 5 2.36 -8.65 24.07
CA PRO A 5 0.97 -8.31 23.85
C PRO A 5 0.69 -8.19 22.34
N ALA A 6 -0.57 -8.41 21.94
CA ALA A 6 -1.01 -8.13 20.59
C ALA A 6 -0.83 -6.63 20.28
N TYR A 7 -0.23 -6.32 19.14
CA TYR A 7 -0.19 -4.97 18.58
C TYR A 7 -1.06 -4.89 17.30
N GLU A 8 -1.36 -3.69 16.90
CA GLU A 8 -2.28 -3.45 15.78
C GLU A 8 -1.89 -4.25 14.53
N GLY A 9 -2.86 -4.97 13.99
CA GLY A 9 -2.71 -5.80 12.80
C GLY A 9 -2.40 -7.28 13.05
N ILE A 10 -2.01 -7.70 14.26
CA ILE A 10 -1.75 -9.12 14.56
C ILE A 10 -2.77 -9.76 15.51
N GLU A 11 -3.76 -9.03 15.98
CA GLU A 11 -4.73 -9.51 16.99
C GLU A 11 -5.44 -10.77 16.52
N LYS A 12 -5.88 -10.82 15.26
CA LYS A 12 -6.54 -11.98 14.68
C LYS A 12 -5.64 -13.20 14.64
N ARG A 13 -4.37 -13.01 14.28
CA ARG A 13 -3.39 -14.09 14.23
C ARG A 13 -3.07 -14.62 15.63
N LEU A 14 -2.93 -13.73 16.62
CA LEU A 14 -2.71 -14.12 18.00
C LEU A 14 -3.93 -14.88 18.56
N ALA A 15 -5.15 -14.43 18.27
CA ALA A 15 -6.37 -15.13 18.67
C ALA A 15 -6.41 -16.56 18.10
N THR A 16 -6.08 -16.74 16.82
CA THR A 16 -5.99 -18.07 16.20
C THR A 16 -4.97 -18.96 16.92
N VAL A 17 -3.77 -18.44 17.19
CA VAL A 17 -2.74 -19.20 17.93
C VAL A 17 -3.19 -19.58 19.33
N MET A 18 -3.90 -18.67 20.04
CA MET A 18 -4.46 -18.95 21.37
C MET A 18 -5.50 -20.06 21.32
N ASP A 19 -6.37 -20.08 20.29
CA ASP A 19 -7.36 -21.14 20.08
C ASP A 19 -6.68 -22.48 19.78
N GLU A 20 -5.65 -22.50 18.94
CA GLU A 20 -4.88 -23.71 18.63
C GLU A 20 -4.21 -24.29 19.90
N ILE A 21 -3.62 -23.43 20.74
CA ILE A 21 -3.03 -23.83 22.02
C ILE A 21 -4.11 -24.40 22.97
N ALA A 22 -5.29 -23.76 23.02
CA ALA A 22 -6.40 -24.21 23.84
C ALA A 22 -6.95 -25.57 23.38
N MET A 23 -7.03 -25.82 22.06
CA MET A 23 -7.44 -27.12 21.48
C MET A 23 -6.46 -28.25 21.88
N LEU A 24 -5.21 -27.93 22.13
CA LEU A 24 -4.22 -28.89 22.65
C LEU A 24 -4.34 -29.12 24.16
N GLY A 25 -5.30 -28.50 24.85
CA GLY A 25 -5.49 -28.61 26.28
C GLY A 25 -4.43 -27.89 27.12
N VAL A 26 -3.66 -27.00 26.50
CA VAL A 26 -2.61 -26.22 27.19
C VAL A 26 -3.17 -24.91 27.72
N ASN A 27 -2.82 -24.57 28.95
CA ASN A 27 -3.20 -23.30 29.55
C ASN A 27 -2.25 -22.19 29.07
N ALA A 28 -2.74 -21.26 28.24
CA ALA A 28 -1.98 -20.13 27.77
C ALA A 28 -2.26 -18.87 28.60
N ILE A 29 -1.19 -18.23 29.07
CA ILE A 29 -1.25 -16.94 29.75
C ILE A 29 -0.59 -15.90 28.88
N SER A 30 -1.36 -14.90 28.45
CA SER A 30 -0.84 -13.77 27.67
C SER A 30 -0.83 -12.48 28.49
N LEU A 31 0.16 -11.64 28.27
CA LEU A 31 0.24 -10.31 28.87
C LEU A 31 -0.72 -9.36 28.14
N SER A 32 -1.43 -8.55 28.92
CA SER A 32 -2.32 -7.54 28.36
C SER A 32 -1.52 -6.31 27.92
N SER A 33 -1.72 -5.85 26.69
CA SER A 33 -1.14 -4.59 26.17
C SER A 33 -1.49 -3.35 27.02
N LYS A 34 -2.61 -3.41 27.74
CA LYS A 34 -3.04 -2.33 28.65
C LYS A 34 -2.29 -2.30 29.97
N LYS A 35 -1.73 -3.44 30.39
CA LYS A 35 -1.07 -3.58 31.71
C LYS A 35 0.45 -3.69 31.60
N HIS A 36 0.96 -4.04 30.44
CA HIS A 36 2.38 -4.34 30.26
C HIS A 36 2.89 -3.67 28.96
N LEU A 37 3.51 -2.53 29.13
CA LEU A 37 4.21 -1.80 28.05
C LEU A 37 5.64 -2.36 27.94
N LEU A 38 5.78 -3.59 27.44
CA LEU A 38 7.10 -4.26 27.41
C LEU A 38 8.08 -3.66 26.39
N HIS A 39 7.58 -2.91 25.40
CA HIS A 39 8.40 -2.42 24.29
C HIS A 39 8.67 -0.92 24.32
N HIS A 40 7.93 -0.18 25.13
CA HIS A 40 8.04 1.26 25.25
C HIS A 40 8.14 1.66 26.71
N ALA A 41 9.10 2.52 27.03
CA ALA A 41 9.24 3.10 28.35
C ALA A 41 8.04 3.98 28.68
N SER A 42 7.52 3.87 29.90
CA SER A 42 6.52 4.81 30.42
C SER A 42 7.17 6.17 30.72
N ARG A 43 6.33 7.17 31.03
CA ARG A 43 6.82 8.49 31.46
C ARG A 43 7.69 8.37 32.71
N GLU A 44 7.31 7.51 33.65
CA GLU A 44 8.02 7.24 34.89
C GLU A 44 9.38 6.59 34.65
N ASP A 45 9.44 5.62 33.72
CA ASP A 45 10.70 4.96 33.32
C ASP A 45 11.67 5.96 32.68
N LEU A 46 11.16 6.80 31.76
CA LEU A 46 11.95 7.85 31.13
C LEU A 46 12.45 8.87 32.17
N SER A 47 11.57 9.26 33.12
CA SER A 47 11.92 10.20 34.18
C SER A 47 13.01 9.62 35.09
N LEU A 48 12.90 8.35 35.43
CA LEU A 48 13.90 7.66 36.23
C LEU A 48 15.25 7.61 35.49
N LEU A 49 15.24 7.21 34.23
CA LEU A 49 16.45 7.11 33.42
C LEU A 49 17.12 8.48 33.25
N ILE A 50 16.38 9.52 32.93
CA ILE A 50 16.90 10.88 32.76
C ILE A 50 17.53 11.38 34.08
N ASN A 51 16.89 11.16 35.21
CA ASN A 51 17.41 11.56 36.52
C ASN A 51 18.70 10.82 36.90
N ILE A 52 18.78 9.51 36.63
CA ILE A 52 19.97 8.70 36.91
C ILE A 52 21.14 9.14 36.01
N MET A 53 20.88 9.35 34.70
CA MET A 53 21.92 9.69 33.72
C MET A 53 22.35 11.14 33.78
N ASN A 54 21.47 12.03 34.25
CA ASN A 54 21.66 13.48 34.28
C ASN A 54 22.38 14.05 33.04
N PRO A 55 21.79 13.83 31.84
CA PRO A 55 22.49 14.15 30.60
C PRO A 55 22.55 15.65 30.34
N LYS A 56 23.67 16.13 29.76
CA LYS A 56 23.78 17.52 29.29
C LYS A 56 22.86 17.80 28.12
N TYR A 57 22.73 16.85 27.19
CA TYR A 57 21.85 16.93 26.02
C TYR A 57 20.91 15.73 26.00
N TYR A 58 19.69 15.97 25.55
CA TYR A 58 18.68 14.94 25.43
C TYR A 58 18.19 14.86 23.97
N PHE A 59 18.24 13.66 23.40
CA PHE A 59 17.90 13.44 21.99
C PHE A 59 16.98 12.23 21.87
N PRO A 60 15.64 12.42 21.90
CA PRO A 60 14.70 11.33 21.63
C PRO A 60 14.81 10.89 20.18
N VAL A 61 14.98 9.60 19.98
CA VAL A 61 15.08 8.98 18.65
C VAL A 61 14.01 7.92 18.51
N LYS A 62 13.59 7.63 17.28
CA LYS A 62 12.50 6.74 16.88
C LYS A 62 11.11 7.28 17.19
N GLY A 63 10.14 6.65 16.54
CA GLY A 63 8.74 7.03 16.65
C GLY A 63 8.40 8.28 15.84
N GLU A 64 7.12 8.59 15.80
CA GLU A 64 6.61 9.77 15.13
C GLU A 64 7.01 11.05 15.89
N TYR A 65 7.06 12.18 15.19
CA TYR A 65 7.46 13.45 15.80
C TYR A 65 6.67 13.81 17.06
N ARG A 66 5.36 13.52 17.09
CA ARG A 66 4.53 13.73 18.29
C ARG A 66 5.01 12.93 19.51
N ASN A 67 5.55 11.73 19.30
CA ASN A 67 6.09 10.89 20.37
C ASN A 67 7.44 11.42 20.86
N GLN A 68 8.26 11.89 19.93
CA GLN A 68 9.54 12.55 20.27
C GLN A 68 9.30 13.85 21.06
N TYR A 69 8.27 14.63 20.64
CA TYR A 69 7.88 15.85 21.34
C TYR A 69 7.40 15.58 22.77
N ALA A 70 6.49 14.62 22.94
CA ALA A 70 6.02 14.23 24.28
C ALA A 70 7.16 13.73 25.18
N ASN A 71 8.14 13.02 24.60
CA ASN A 71 9.35 12.57 25.30
C ASN A 71 10.24 13.77 25.68
N ALA A 72 10.37 14.76 24.81
CA ALA A 72 11.10 16.00 25.08
C ALA A 72 10.47 16.81 26.24
N GLU A 73 9.12 16.85 26.33
CA GLU A 73 8.41 17.49 27.45
C GLU A 73 8.74 16.83 28.79
N VAL A 74 8.94 15.53 28.82
CA VAL A 74 9.41 14.84 30.04
C VAL A 74 10.79 15.35 30.44
N ALA A 75 11.72 15.44 29.50
CA ALA A 75 13.08 15.93 29.77
C ALA A 75 13.10 17.39 30.25
N GLU A 76 12.30 18.25 29.62
CA GLU A 76 12.12 19.65 30.04
C GLU A 76 11.55 19.75 31.45
N SER A 77 10.56 18.93 31.80
CA SER A 77 9.94 18.91 33.14
C SER A 77 10.92 18.48 34.25
N LEU A 78 11.99 17.81 33.89
CA LEU A 78 13.07 17.38 34.79
C LEU A 78 14.24 18.36 34.83
N GLY A 79 14.14 19.50 34.17
CA GLY A 79 15.09 20.60 34.25
C GLY A 79 16.16 20.60 33.16
N ILE A 80 16.05 19.78 32.12
CA ILE A 80 16.92 19.90 30.96
C ILE A 80 16.51 21.15 30.17
N PRO A 81 17.43 22.11 29.92
CA PRO A 81 17.12 23.31 29.15
C PRO A 81 16.64 22.99 27.72
N LYS A 82 15.67 23.75 27.22
CA LYS A 82 15.09 23.53 25.87
C LYS A 82 16.16 23.52 24.77
N GLU A 83 17.14 24.36 24.87
CA GLU A 83 18.28 24.45 23.93
C GLU A 83 19.16 23.19 23.93
N ASN A 84 19.05 22.37 24.95
CA ASN A 84 19.77 21.10 25.09
C ASN A 84 18.91 19.90 24.71
N ILE A 85 17.63 20.10 24.37
CA ILE A 85 16.72 19.06 23.90
C ILE A 85 16.69 19.12 22.37
N ILE A 86 17.09 18.02 21.74
CA ILE A 86 17.30 17.95 20.30
C ILE A 86 16.12 17.20 19.68
N LEU A 87 15.28 17.90 18.93
CA LEU A 87 14.21 17.30 18.12
C LEU A 87 14.59 17.42 16.65
N LYS A 88 14.64 16.31 15.94
CA LYS A 88 15.07 16.23 14.55
C LYS A 88 14.17 15.32 13.74
N GLN A 89 14.04 15.62 12.47
CA GLN A 89 13.43 14.74 11.47
C GLN A 89 14.48 13.89 10.77
N ASN A 90 14.04 12.91 9.98
CA ASN A 90 14.96 12.13 9.16
C ASN A 90 15.73 13.05 8.22
N GLY A 91 17.04 12.83 8.10
CA GLY A 91 17.92 13.66 7.30
C GLY A 91 18.53 14.88 8.01
N ASP A 92 17.93 15.36 9.11
CA ASP A 92 18.47 16.49 9.84
C ASP A 92 19.79 16.14 10.53
N VAL A 93 20.82 16.92 10.26
CA VAL A 93 22.13 16.73 10.86
C VAL A 93 22.21 17.37 12.24
N THR A 94 22.81 16.67 13.18
CA THR A 94 23.16 17.20 14.51
C THR A 94 24.67 17.18 14.67
N LEU A 95 25.25 18.35 14.92
CA LEU A 95 26.70 18.51 15.01
C LEU A 95 27.17 18.78 16.43
N PHE A 96 28.11 17.96 16.91
CA PHE A 96 28.80 18.19 18.18
C PHE A 96 30.29 18.46 17.95
N ILE A 97 30.79 19.57 18.49
CA ILE A 97 32.20 19.90 18.45
C ILE A 97 32.72 20.00 19.90
N LYS A 98 33.69 19.16 20.23
CA LYS A 98 34.26 19.08 21.59
C LYS A 98 33.18 18.96 22.69
N GLY A 99 32.15 18.17 22.42
CA GLY A 99 31.05 17.91 23.38
C GLY A 99 29.99 19.02 23.50
N ASN A 100 30.03 20.04 22.62
CA ASN A 100 29.04 21.09 22.56
C ASN A 100 28.20 20.99 21.29
N LEU A 101 26.90 21.15 21.43
CA LEU A 101 25.98 21.23 20.32
C LEU A 101 26.27 22.50 19.50
N VAL A 102 26.41 22.34 18.19
CA VAL A 102 26.66 23.45 17.26
C VAL A 102 25.42 23.54 16.34
N PRO A 103 24.79 24.71 16.22
CA PRO A 103 23.69 24.90 15.30
C PRO A 103 24.11 24.58 13.86
N THR A 104 23.29 23.79 13.16
CA THR A 104 23.48 23.50 11.74
C THR A 104 22.10 23.38 11.07
N ASN A 105 22.02 23.84 9.83
CA ASN A 105 20.86 23.66 8.95
C ASN A 105 21.15 22.60 7.87
N GLU A 106 22.19 21.81 8.07
CA GLU A 106 22.54 20.74 7.13
C GLU A 106 21.47 19.65 7.17
N HIS A 107 21.06 19.20 5.98
CA HIS A 107 20.08 18.14 5.78
C HIS A 107 20.60 17.18 4.72
N ILE A 108 20.45 15.89 4.99
CA ILE A 108 20.77 14.82 4.06
C ILE A 108 19.45 14.33 3.50
N GLU A 109 19.34 14.25 2.18
CA GLU A 109 18.14 13.69 1.55
C GLU A 109 17.95 12.24 1.97
N THR A 110 16.75 11.95 2.49
CA THR A 110 16.37 10.62 2.95
C THR A 110 15.05 10.24 2.28
N ASP A 111 15.17 9.53 1.17
CA ASP A 111 14.03 8.99 0.45
C ASP A 111 13.67 7.58 0.94
N GLU A 112 12.41 7.19 0.76
CA GLU A 112 12.00 5.82 0.97
C GLU A 112 12.61 4.93 -0.11
N ILE A 113 13.40 3.94 0.31
CA ILE A 113 13.95 2.94 -0.60
C ILE A 113 13.04 1.73 -0.59
N LEU A 114 12.36 1.50 -1.71
CA LEU A 114 11.53 0.32 -1.90
C LEU A 114 12.40 -0.87 -2.31
N ILE A 115 12.22 -1.98 -1.60
CA ILE A 115 12.92 -3.23 -1.89
C ILE A 115 11.94 -4.20 -2.51
N ASP A 116 12.20 -4.63 -3.76
CA ASP A 116 11.42 -5.63 -4.46
C ASP A 116 12.26 -6.90 -4.70
N GLY A 117 11.92 -7.95 -3.99
CA GLY A 117 12.64 -9.23 -4.09
C GLY A 117 14.13 -9.09 -3.74
N LYS A 118 15.00 -9.36 -4.72
CA LYS A 118 16.46 -9.29 -4.55
C LYS A 118 17.09 -8.00 -5.08
N SER A 119 16.32 -7.13 -5.71
CA SER A 119 16.84 -5.89 -6.28
C SER A 119 16.52 -4.69 -5.38
N ASN A 120 17.54 -3.91 -5.08
CA ASN A 120 17.39 -2.55 -4.55
C ASN A 120 17.12 -1.64 -5.75
N GLY A 121 15.96 -1.79 -6.40
CA GLY A 121 15.60 -1.03 -7.58
C GLY A 121 14.42 -0.12 -7.26
N ASP A 122 14.46 1.05 -7.84
CA ASP A 122 13.35 1.98 -7.85
C ASP A 122 12.16 1.32 -8.57
N ILE A 123 11.17 0.86 -7.80
CA ILE A 123 9.90 0.45 -8.36
C ILE A 123 9.14 1.73 -8.59
N GLY A 124 9.06 2.17 -9.85
CA GLY A 124 8.33 3.38 -10.19
C GLY A 124 6.89 3.33 -9.66
N ASP A 125 6.38 4.48 -9.25
CA ASP A 125 5.02 4.68 -8.71
C ASP A 125 3.93 4.03 -9.55
N LEU A 126 4.13 3.93 -10.86
CA LEU A 126 3.20 3.30 -11.77
C LEU A 126 3.04 1.80 -11.49
N VAL A 127 4.16 1.10 -11.24
CA VAL A 127 4.14 -0.34 -10.95
C VAL A 127 3.46 -0.62 -9.61
N LEU A 128 3.65 0.25 -8.62
CA LEU A 128 2.98 0.14 -7.32
C LEU A 128 1.47 0.34 -7.47
N LYS A 129 1.03 1.36 -8.20
CA LYS A 129 -0.39 1.60 -8.49
C LYS A 129 -1.04 0.45 -9.25
N ASP A 130 -0.32 -0.13 -10.23
CA ASP A 130 -0.81 -1.29 -10.95
C ASP A 130 -0.97 -2.51 -10.04
N ARG A 131 0.00 -2.77 -9.14
CA ARG A 131 -0.09 -3.85 -8.17
C ARG A 131 -1.24 -3.68 -7.17
N GLU A 132 -1.44 -2.45 -6.69
CA GLU A 132 -2.55 -2.10 -5.80
C GLU A 132 -3.90 -2.34 -6.50
N MET A 133 -4.07 -1.82 -7.72
CA MET A 133 -5.28 -2.01 -8.53
C MET A 133 -5.56 -3.49 -8.81
N LEU A 134 -4.53 -4.26 -9.18
CA LEU A 134 -4.64 -5.70 -9.42
C LEU A 134 -4.98 -6.47 -8.14
N GLY A 135 -4.39 -6.08 -7.00
CA GLY A 135 -4.64 -6.73 -5.71
C GLY A 135 -6.03 -6.45 -5.15
N GLU A 136 -6.55 -5.24 -5.32
CA GLU A 136 -7.85 -4.83 -4.80
C GLU A 136 -9.02 -5.21 -5.70
N ASN A 137 -8.89 -5.03 -7.00
CA ASN A 137 -10.02 -5.07 -7.93
C ASN A 137 -9.88 -6.14 -9.03
N GLY A 138 -8.68 -6.73 -9.17
CA GLY A 138 -8.41 -7.74 -10.19
C GLY A 138 -8.29 -7.16 -11.61
N ILE A 139 -8.39 -8.06 -12.60
CA ILE A 139 -8.18 -7.74 -14.02
C ILE A 139 -9.29 -8.29 -14.90
N VAL A 140 -9.66 -7.53 -15.92
CA VAL A 140 -10.56 -7.91 -17.01
C VAL A 140 -9.81 -7.74 -18.33
N ILE A 141 -9.70 -8.82 -19.10
CA ILE A 141 -9.05 -8.82 -20.40
C ILE A 141 -10.12 -9.08 -21.47
N ILE A 142 -10.18 -8.20 -22.45
CA ILE A 142 -11.04 -8.33 -23.64
C ILE A 142 -10.14 -8.64 -24.83
N SER A 143 -10.37 -9.79 -25.49
CA SER A 143 -9.58 -10.22 -26.64
C SER A 143 -10.44 -10.32 -27.89
N CYS A 144 -9.99 -9.69 -28.99
CA CYS A 144 -10.67 -9.71 -30.26
C CYS A 144 -9.67 -9.92 -31.42
N THR A 145 -10.04 -10.76 -32.39
CA THR A 145 -9.24 -11.01 -33.59
C THR A 145 -9.92 -10.42 -34.81
N LEU A 146 -9.20 -9.63 -35.57
CA LEU A 146 -9.67 -8.99 -36.78
C LEU A 146 -8.93 -9.53 -38.03
N ASP A 147 -9.63 -9.58 -39.14
CA ASP A 147 -9.01 -9.78 -40.45
C ASP A 147 -8.19 -8.54 -40.82
N ARG A 148 -6.97 -8.75 -41.27
CA ARG A 148 -6.01 -7.67 -41.53
C ARG A 148 -6.44 -6.79 -42.69
N GLU A 149 -7.05 -7.39 -43.76
CA GLU A 149 -7.42 -6.68 -44.98
C GLU A 149 -8.82 -6.06 -44.87
N THR A 150 -9.78 -6.85 -44.44
CA THR A 150 -11.19 -6.44 -44.38
C THR A 150 -11.60 -5.76 -43.09
N LYS A 151 -10.73 -5.83 -42.06
CA LYS A 151 -10.99 -5.35 -40.69
C LYS A 151 -12.24 -5.96 -40.04
N LYS A 152 -12.74 -7.07 -40.58
CA LYS A 152 -13.88 -7.78 -40.00
C LYS A 152 -13.45 -8.56 -38.76
N ILE A 153 -14.36 -8.68 -37.80
CA ILE A 153 -14.16 -9.51 -36.61
C ILE A 153 -14.21 -10.98 -37.02
N LEU A 154 -13.13 -11.70 -36.81
CA LEU A 154 -13.03 -13.13 -37.08
C LEU A 154 -13.33 -13.97 -35.83
N ALA A 155 -12.96 -13.48 -34.64
CA ALA A 155 -13.22 -14.14 -33.39
C ALA A 155 -13.28 -13.15 -32.22
N GLY A 156 -14.10 -13.47 -31.22
CA GLY A 156 -14.30 -12.62 -30.03
C GLY A 156 -15.42 -11.60 -30.21
N PRO A 157 -15.52 -10.57 -29.31
CA PRO A 157 -14.67 -10.39 -28.15
C PRO A 157 -14.84 -11.49 -27.09
N GLU A 158 -13.72 -12.00 -26.61
CA GLU A 158 -13.70 -12.90 -25.45
C GLU A 158 -13.31 -12.14 -24.20
N VAL A 159 -13.93 -12.53 -23.07
CA VAL A 159 -13.71 -11.91 -21.75
C VAL A 159 -13.03 -12.90 -20.83
N LEU A 160 -11.85 -12.53 -20.34
CA LEU A 160 -11.10 -13.26 -19.33
C LEU A 160 -10.98 -12.40 -18.08
N THR A 161 -11.21 -12.98 -16.91
CA THR A 161 -11.06 -12.25 -15.64
C THR A 161 -10.21 -13.03 -14.66
N ARG A 162 -9.48 -12.30 -13.80
CA ARG A 162 -8.79 -12.86 -12.63
C ARG A 162 -8.89 -11.89 -11.47
N GLY A 163 -9.29 -12.43 -10.29
CA GLY A 163 -9.43 -11.62 -9.09
C GLY A 163 -10.57 -10.60 -9.09
N PHE A 164 -11.40 -10.54 -10.16
CA PHE A 164 -12.51 -9.61 -10.29
C PHE A 164 -13.85 -10.26 -9.98
N ILE A 165 -14.26 -11.26 -10.78
CA ILE A 165 -15.51 -12.01 -10.61
C ILE A 165 -15.28 -13.51 -10.80
N TYR A 166 -16.16 -14.32 -10.20
CA TYR A 166 -16.22 -15.73 -10.51
C TYR A 166 -17.14 -15.95 -11.73
N VAL A 167 -16.53 -16.22 -12.86
CA VAL A 167 -17.20 -16.26 -14.18
C VAL A 167 -18.39 -17.21 -14.21
N LYS A 168 -18.30 -18.38 -13.57
CA LYS A 168 -19.37 -19.40 -13.61
C LYS A 168 -20.68 -18.93 -12.99
N ASP A 169 -20.61 -18.02 -12.03
CA ASP A 169 -21.78 -17.51 -11.32
C ASP A 169 -22.29 -16.18 -11.91
N ASN A 170 -21.56 -15.62 -12.91
CA ASN A 170 -21.83 -14.29 -13.47
C ASN A 170 -21.84 -14.33 -15.01
N LEU A 171 -22.44 -15.33 -15.63
CA LEU A 171 -22.48 -15.48 -17.09
C LEU A 171 -23.18 -14.31 -17.78
N ASP A 172 -24.28 -13.82 -17.22
CA ASP A 172 -25.05 -12.67 -17.75
C ASP A 172 -24.17 -11.42 -17.81
N LEU A 173 -23.37 -11.17 -16.77
CA LEU A 173 -22.44 -10.04 -16.72
C LEU A 173 -21.34 -10.18 -17.79
N VAL A 174 -20.82 -11.40 -17.98
CA VAL A 174 -19.79 -11.66 -19.00
C VAL A 174 -20.36 -11.41 -20.39
N ASP A 175 -21.59 -11.83 -20.66
CA ASP A 175 -22.25 -11.62 -21.95
C ASP A 175 -22.54 -10.14 -22.19
N GLU A 176 -22.90 -9.38 -21.14
CA GLU A 176 -23.09 -7.93 -21.25
C GLU A 176 -21.76 -7.21 -21.55
N ILE A 177 -20.66 -7.58 -20.90
CA ILE A 177 -19.32 -7.06 -21.20
C ILE A 177 -18.93 -7.36 -22.65
N LYS A 178 -19.18 -8.59 -23.13
CA LYS A 178 -18.92 -8.96 -24.53
C LYS A 178 -19.70 -8.08 -25.49
N LYS A 179 -21.01 -7.92 -25.24
CA LYS A 179 -21.89 -7.10 -26.09
C LYS A 179 -21.43 -5.65 -26.16
N MET A 180 -21.17 -5.02 -25.01
CA MET A 180 -20.69 -3.65 -24.96
C MET A 180 -19.35 -3.49 -25.69
N SER A 181 -18.43 -4.45 -25.49
CA SER A 181 -17.12 -4.43 -26.15
C SER A 181 -17.25 -4.59 -27.66
N LEU A 182 -18.17 -5.47 -28.12
CA LEU A 182 -18.46 -5.70 -29.54
C LEU A 182 -18.99 -4.41 -30.19
N GLU A 183 -19.98 -3.77 -29.59
CA GLU A 183 -20.59 -2.53 -30.09
C GLU A 183 -19.53 -1.41 -30.26
N ILE A 184 -18.61 -1.27 -29.31
CA ILE A 184 -17.53 -0.28 -29.39
C ILE A 184 -16.56 -0.61 -30.52
N ILE A 185 -16.17 -1.89 -30.64
CA ILE A 185 -15.21 -2.32 -31.67
C ILE A 185 -15.83 -2.13 -33.06
N GLU A 186 -17.07 -2.60 -33.27
CA GLU A 186 -17.78 -2.49 -34.55
C GLU A 186 -17.98 -1.01 -35.00
N LYS A 187 -18.38 -0.16 -34.05
CA LYS A 187 -18.53 1.28 -34.32
C LYS A 187 -17.24 1.88 -34.84
N ASN A 188 -16.12 1.64 -34.19
CA ASN A 188 -14.82 2.20 -34.58
C ASN A 188 -14.25 1.62 -35.88
N ILE A 189 -14.65 0.39 -36.24
CA ILE A 189 -14.25 -0.23 -37.48
C ILE A 189 -15.11 0.33 -38.66
N SER A 190 -16.43 0.53 -38.43
CA SER A 190 -17.39 0.93 -39.48
C SER A 190 -17.34 2.41 -39.84
N GLU A 191 -16.82 3.28 -39.00
CA GLU A 191 -16.72 4.75 -39.28
C GLU A 191 -15.72 5.13 -40.36
N GLY A 192 -15.24 4.16 -41.15
CA GLY A 192 -14.77 4.39 -42.55
C GLY A 192 -13.40 5.04 -42.68
N SER A 193 -12.55 5.02 -41.73
CA SER A 193 -11.15 5.40 -41.87
C SER A 193 -10.35 4.25 -42.50
N LYS A 194 -9.64 4.50 -43.61
CA LYS A 194 -8.63 3.57 -44.16
C LYS A 194 -7.56 3.12 -43.13
N ARG A 195 -7.61 3.65 -41.93
CA ARG A 195 -6.70 3.35 -40.83
C ARG A 195 -7.46 3.28 -39.51
N VAL A 196 -7.71 2.06 -39.03
CA VAL A 196 -8.29 1.84 -37.71
C VAL A 196 -7.28 2.21 -36.63
N GLU A 197 -7.64 3.09 -35.71
CA GLU A 197 -6.76 3.50 -34.62
C GLU A 197 -7.07 2.66 -33.36
N TYR A 198 -6.30 1.59 -33.19
CA TYR A 198 -6.52 0.64 -32.10
C TYR A 198 -6.35 1.25 -30.69
N SER A 199 -5.55 2.31 -30.55
CA SER A 199 -5.41 3.07 -29.31
C SER A 199 -6.73 3.68 -28.85
N THR A 200 -7.50 4.22 -29.81
CA THR A 200 -8.83 4.80 -29.57
C THR A 200 -9.81 3.73 -29.09
N ILE A 201 -9.86 2.58 -29.77
CA ILE A 201 -10.73 1.46 -29.39
C ILE A 201 -10.39 1.00 -27.95
N LYS A 202 -9.11 0.78 -27.66
CA LYS A 202 -8.66 0.34 -26.32
C LYS A 202 -9.07 1.34 -25.24
N THR A 203 -8.94 2.62 -25.52
CA THR A 203 -9.31 3.68 -24.58
C THR A 203 -10.83 3.73 -24.37
N GLU A 204 -11.63 3.68 -25.45
CA GLU A 204 -13.09 3.73 -25.38
C GLU A 204 -13.65 2.50 -24.63
N VAL A 205 -13.15 1.28 -24.92
CA VAL A 205 -13.55 0.07 -24.19
C VAL A 205 -13.23 0.20 -22.71
N ARG A 206 -12.03 0.64 -22.36
CA ARG A 206 -11.62 0.85 -20.97
C ARG A 206 -12.54 1.86 -20.25
N ASP A 207 -12.82 2.97 -20.88
CA ASP A 207 -13.57 4.08 -20.27
C ASP A 207 -15.06 3.72 -20.10
N VAL A 208 -15.65 3.04 -21.08
CA VAL A 208 -17.05 2.61 -21.02
C VAL A 208 -17.24 1.49 -20.01
N LEU A 209 -16.42 0.44 -20.06
CA LEU A 209 -16.49 -0.66 -19.11
C LEU A 209 -16.10 -0.21 -17.69
N GLY A 210 -15.14 0.68 -17.55
CA GLY A 210 -14.77 1.23 -16.24
C GLY A 210 -15.93 1.98 -15.57
N LYS A 211 -16.68 2.79 -16.33
CA LYS A 211 -17.89 3.46 -15.85
C LYS A 211 -18.99 2.44 -15.50
N TYR A 212 -19.15 1.42 -16.33
CA TYR A 212 -20.13 0.36 -16.12
C TYR A 212 -19.85 -0.41 -14.82
N PHE A 213 -18.62 -0.89 -14.60
CA PHE A 213 -18.22 -1.61 -13.40
C PHE A 213 -18.36 -0.75 -12.15
N TYR A 214 -17.95 0.50 -12.22
CA TYR A 214 -18.11 1.41 -11.09
C TYR A 214 -19.58 1.66 -10.72
N LYS A 215 -20.44 1.82 -11.73
CA LYS A 215 -21.89 2.05 -11.50
C LYS A 215 -22.61 0.82 -10.95
N THR A 216 -22.23 -0.38 -11.43
CA THR A 216 -22.94 -1.64 -11.11
C THR A 216 -22.38 -2.34 -9.89
N MET A 217 -21.08 -2.23 -9.64
CA MET A 217 -20.35 -3.04 -8.65
C MET A 217 -19.49 -2.22 -7.71
N GLU A 218 -19.39 -0.91 -7.92
CA GLU A 218 -18.51 0.01 -7.17
C GLU A 218 -17.01 -0.40 -7.18
N THR A 219 -16.59 -1.14 -8.22
CA THR A 219 -15.23 -1.65 -8.39
C THR A 219 -14.55 -1.04 -9.62
N LYS A 220 -13.21 -1.02 -9.63
CA LYS A 220 -12.39 -0.48 -10.72
C LYS A 220 -11.31 -1.47 -11.14
N PRO A 221 -11.66 -2.61 -11.75
CA PRO A 221 -10.66 -3.57 -12.19
C PRO A 221 -9.74 -2.97 -13.26
N MET A 222 -8.54 -3.51 -13.36
CA MET A 222 -7.66 -3.20 -14.49
C MET A 222 -8.25 -3.78 -15.77
N ILE A 223 -8.49 -2.94 -16.78
CA ILE A 223 -9.10 -3.35 -18.06
C ILE A 223 -8.03 -3.31 -19.16
N ILE A 224 -7.79 -4.47 -19.77
CA ILE A 224 -6.84 -4.61 -20.88
C ILE A 224 -7.58 -5.11 -22.11
N THR A 225 -7.52 -4.34 -23.21
CA THR A 225 -8.08 -4.73 -24.50
C THR A 225 -6.95 -5.17 -25.44
N VAL A 226 -7.03 -6.40 -25.92
CA VAL A 226 -6.09 -7.02 -26.85
C VAL A 226 -6.78 -7.18 -28.20
N ILE A 227 -6.29 -6.50 -29.21
CA ILE A 227 -6.77 -6.60 -30.60
C ILE A 227 -5.62 -7.18 -31.41
N GLN A 228 -5.88 -8.32 -32.05
CA GLN A 228 -4.92 -9.00 -32.93
C GLN A 228 -5.42 -8.96 -34.36
N GLU A 229 -4.51 -8.77 -35.32
CA GLU A 229 -4.77 -8.88 -36.77
C GLU A 229 -4.13 -10.16 -37.33
N VAL A 230 -4.87 -10.89 -38.11
CA VAL A 230 -4.42 -12.10 -38.81
C VAL A 230 -4.74 -12.01 -40.32
#